data_9e8d74c1a80ed9eb85b3bb9784dae6e2
#
_entry.id   9e8d74c1a80ed9eb85b3bb9784dae6e2
#
_cell.length_a   1.000
_cell.length_b   1.000
_cell.length_c   1.000
_cell.angle_alpha   90.00
_cell.angle_beta   90.00
_cell.angle_gamma   90.00
#
_symmetry.space_group_name_H-M   'P 1'
#
loop_
_entity.id
_entity.type
_entity.pdbx_description
1 polymer ?
#
loop_
_entity_poly.entity_id
_entity_poly.type
_entity_poly.pdbx_seq_one_letter_code
_entity_poly.pdbx_strand_id
1 'polypeptide(L)' 'MIDLLTIEEVAERLRVSVLTVRWLRQEGRLAPAIKVGRRLVWDARDVTAWLESHRESTEVA' A
#
# COMPACT_ATOMS: atom_id res chain seq x y z
N MET A 1 6.19 -15.42 -8.22
CA MET A 1 4.83 -15.13 -8.69
C MET A 1 4.35 -13.84 -8.09
N ILE A 2 3.73 -12.99 -8.88
CA ILE A 2 3.26 -11.70 -8.42
C ILE A 2 1.88 -11.85 -7.81
N ASP A 3 1.70 -11.26 -6.65
CA ASP A 3 0.42 -11.25 -5.97
C ASP A 3 -0.12 -9.82 -6.02
N LEU A 4 -1.18 -9.62 -6.79
CA LEU A 4 -1.73 -8.29 -6.99
C LEU A 4 -2.89 -8.05 -6.03
N LEU A 5 -2.93 -6.86 -5.49
CA LEU A 5 -3.93 -6.45 -4.51
C LEU A 5 -4.80 -5.34 -5.09
N THR A 6 -6.10 -5.42 -4.84
CA THR A 6 -7.00 -4.32 -5.14
C THR A 6 -6.86 -3.26 -4.06
N ILE A 7 -7.50 -2.09 -4.30
CA ILE A 7 -7.43 -1.02 -3.30
C ILE A 7 -8.10 -1.47 -2.00
N GLU A 8 -9.15 -2.26 -2.10
CA GLU A 8 -9.81 -2.77 -0.90
C GLU A 8 -8.89 -3.70 -0.12
N GLU A 9 -8.14 -4.53 -0.85
CA GLU A 9 -7.21 -5.44 -0.21
C GLU A 9 -6.03 -4.70 0.41
N VAL A 10 -5.58 -3.63 -0.25
CA VAL A 10 -4.53 -2.80 0.34
C VAL A 10 -5.03 -2.15 1.62
N ALA A 11 -6.24 -1.61 1.58
CA ALA A 11 -6.81 -0.99 2.77
C ALA A 11 -6.89 -1.98 3.92
N GLU A 12 -7.28 -3.20 3.61
CA GLU A 12 -7.37 -4.23 4.63
C GLU A 12 -6.01 -4.56 5.22
N ARG A 13 -5.00 -4.66 4.37
CA ARG A 13 -3.66 -4.96 4.84
C ARG A 13 -3.09 -3.85 5.70
N LEU A 14 -3.39 -2.60 5.34
CA LEU A 14 -2.93 -1.46 6.11
C LEU A 14 -3.85 -1.17 7.29
N ARG A 15 -4.99 -1.83 7.34
CA ARG A 15 -5.98 -1.67 8.41
C ARG A 15 -6.49 -0.23 8.47
N VAL A 16 -6.74 0.33 7.31
CA VAL A 16 -7.28 1.68 7.18
C VAL A 16 -8.44 1.62 6.19
N SER A 17 -9.14 2.73 6.05
CA SER A 17 -10.24 2.79 5.10
C SER A 17 -9.71 2.98 3.68
N VAL A 18 -10.56 2.67 2.70
CA VAL A 18 -10.21 2.90 1.30
C VAL A 18 -9.97 4.39 1.06
N LEU A 19 -10.72 5.25 1.74
CA LEU A 19 -10.51 6.69 1.61
C LEU A 19 -9.10 7.08 2.03
N THR A 20 -8.60 6.46 3.10
CA THR A 20 -7.24 6.74 3.55
C THR A 20 -6.22 6.28 2.51
N VAL A 21 -6.46 5.12 1.89
CA VAL A 21 -5.56 4.62 0.85
C VAL A 21 -5.54 5.60 -0.32
N ARG A 22 -6.70 6.08 -0.73
CA ARG A 22 -6.78 7.04 -1.83
C ARG A 22 -6.06 8.34 -1.49
N TRP A 23 -6.21 8.78 -0.25
CA TRP A 23 -5.55 9.99 0.19
C TRP A 23 -4.03 9.82 0.17
N LEU A 24 -3.54 8.68 0.69
CA LEU A 24 -2.10 8.42 0.68
C LEU A 24 -1.56 8.39 -0.74
N ARG A 25 -2.30 7.78 -1.65
CA ARG A 25 -1.88 7.73 -3.04
C ARG A 25 -1.85 9.12 -3.66
N GLN A 26 -2.86 9.93 -3.38
CA GLN A 26 -2.93 11.27 -3.91
C GLN A 26 -1.78 12.12 -3.40
N GLU A 27 -1.36 11.89 -2.18
CA GLU A 27 -0.24 12.61 -1.58
C GLU A 27 1.11 12.09 -2.05
N GLY A 28 1.11 11.02 -2.84
CA GLY A 28 2.35 10.42 -3.29
C GLY A 28 3.09 9.69 -2.20
N ARG A 29 2.40 9.23 -1.18
CA ARG A 29 3.01 8.62 -0.02
C ARG A 29 2.78 7.13 0.09
N LEU A 30 2.15 6.55 -0.91
CA LEU A 30 1.82 5.13 -0.88
C LEU A 30 2.79 4.36 -1.75
N ALA A 31 2.82 3.05 -1.55
CA ALA A 31 3.58 2.16 -2.41
C ALA A 31 3.16 2.36 -3.87
N PRO A 32 4.06 2.11 -4.82
CA PRO A 32 3.73 2.33 -6.22
C PRO A 32 2.58 1.44 -6.66
N ALA A 33 1.64 2.03 -7.40
CA ALA A 33 0.52 1.32 -7.97
C ALA A 33 0.84 0.88 -9.38
N ILE A 34 0.22 -0.20 -9.79
CA ILE A 34 0.33 -0.70 -11.15
C ILE A 34 -1.01 -0.48 -11.82
N LYS A 35 -0.99 0.17 -12.97
CA LYS A 35 -2.22 0.44 -13.69
C LYS A 35 -2.45 -0.68 -14.70
N VAL A 36 -3.55 -1.40 -14.53
CA VAL A 36 -3.93 -2.48 -15.42
C VAL A 36 -5.25 -2.08 -16.05
N GLY A 37 -5.19 -1.62 -17.31
CA GLY A 37 -6.38 -1.08 -17.94
C GLY A 37 -6.87 0.14 -17.17
N ARG A 38 -8.08 0.05 -16.66
CA ARG A 38 -8.67 1.13 -15.85
C ARG A 38 -8.53 0.90 -14.36
N ARG A 39 -7.91 -0.22 -13.98
CA ARG A 39 -7.81 -0.57 -12.58
C ARG A 39 -6.43 -0.26 -12.06
N LEU A 40 -6.39 0.11 -10.80
CA LEU A 40 -5.14 0.25 -10.08
C LEU A 40 -5.00 -0.93 -9.14
N VAL A 41 -3.85 -1.56 -9.19
CA VAL A 41 -3.55 -2.68 -8.30
C VAL A 41 -2.15 -2.44 -7.73
N TRP A 42 -1.81 -3.19 -6.72
CA TRP A 42 -0.51 -3.08 -6.07
C TRP A 42 0.11 -4.46 -5.96
N ASP A 43 1.41 -4.53 -6.14
CA ASP A 43 2.14 -5.77 -5.88
C ASP A 43 2.23 -5.92 -4.36
N ALA A 44 1.85 -7.08 -3.85
CA ALA A 44 1.88 -7.31 -2.41
C ALA A 44 3.25 -7.07 -1.82
N ARG A 45 4.32 -7.37 -2.58
CA ARG A 45 5.67 -7.15 -2.11
C ARG A 45 5.97 -5.67 -1.93
N ASP A 46 5.45 -4.85 -2.84
CA ASP A 46 5.65 -3.40 -2.74
C ASP A 46 4.91 -2.85 -1.52
N VAL A 47 3.73 -3.36 -1.24
CA VAL A 47 2.97 -2.94 -0.06
C VAL A 47 3.71 -3.35 1.21
N THR A 48 4.24 -4.57 1.23
CA THR A 48 5.00 -5.04 2.38
C THR A 48 6.24 -4.18 2.60
N ALA A 49 6.96 -3.89 1.52
CA ALA A 49 8.16 -3.05 1.62
C ALA A 49 7.80 -1.65 2.11
N TRP A 50 6.68 -1.12 1.64
CA TRP A 50 6.22 0.20 2.07
C TRP A 50 5.92 0.20 3.57
N LEU A 51 5.24 -0.84 4.04
CA LEU A 51 4.95 -0.95 5.46
C LEU A 51 6.22 -1.05 6.29
N GLU A 52 7.19 -1.81 5.81
CA GLU A 52 8.45 -1.93 6.53
C GLU A 52 9.18 -0.59 6.60
N SER A 53 9.11 0.18 5.53
CA SER A 53 9.79 1.47 5.48
C SER A 53 9.12 2.48 6.41
N HIS A 54 7.88 2.23 6.80
CA HIS A 54 7.16 3.13 7.69
C HIS A 54 7.12 2.61 9.13
N ARG A 55 7.85 1.55 9.38
CA ARG A 55 7.90 1.01 10.73
C ARG A 55 8.61 2.00 11.63
N GLU A 56 7.98 2.32 12.72
CA GLU A 56 8.59 3.24 13.66
C GLU A 56 9.74 2.52 14.34
N SER A 57 10.89 3.19 14.35
CA SER A 57 12.06 2.60 14.93
C SER A 57 12.02 2.84 16.43
N THR A 58 11.62 1.83 17.17
CA THR A 58 11.54 2.04 18.58
C THR A 58 12.53 1.24 19.30
N GLU A 59 13.35 0.81 18.60
CA GLU A 59 14.21 0.12 19.16
C GLU A 59 14.85 0.80 19.97
N VAL A 60 14.82 1.32 20.26
CA VAL A 60 15.33 1.78 21.01
C VAL A 60 15.48 1.40 21.88
N ALA A 61 15.46 1.11 21.93
CA ALA A 61 15.62 0.77 22.70
C ALA A 61 16.02 0.75 23.15
#